data_bdc6e36366e1baf857883c8d17845738
#
_entry.id   bdc6e36366e1baf857883c8d17845738
#
_cell.length_a   1.000
_cell.length_b   1.000
_cell.length_c   1.000
_cell.angle_alpha   90.00
_cell.angle_beta   90.00
_cell.angle_gamma   90.00
#
_symmetry.space_group_name_H-M   'P 1'
#
loop_
_entity.id
_entity.type
_entity.pdbx_description
1 polymer ?
#
loop_
_entity_poly.entity_id
_entity_poly.type
_entity_poly.pdbx_seq_one_letter_code
_entity_poly.pdbx_strand_id
1 'polypeptide(L)'
;GGKVLIPTFAVERAQEILYVLYTHGHRLPRAPIYLDSPMAGRVLALYPRLVRYFSEEVQAHFLQGKNPFRPAGLEVVEHTEASKALNRAPGPMVVLAGSGMLAGGRILHHLKHGLSDPRNALVFVGYQPRGGLGAEIIARPPAVRILGEEVPLRASVHTLGGFSGHAGQDELLGWLQGEPRVVLVHGEEEKLLALGKLLALRGQEVSLARFGEGVPV
;
A
#
# COMPACT_ATOMS: atom_id res chain seq x y z
N GLY A 1 19.11 13.50 -0.58
CA GLY A 1 19.70 12.93 0.63
C GLY A 1 18.70 12.60 1.73
N GLY A 2 17.38 12.62 1.47
CA GLY A 2 16.35 12.32 2.46
C GLY A 2 15.89 10.86 2.44
N LYS A 3 14.86 10.56 3.26
CA LYS A 3 14.21 9.25 3.33
C LYS A 3 12.98 9.22 2.42
N VAL A 4 12.75 8.08 1.76
CA VAL A 4 11.49 7.78 1.09
C VAL A 4 10.71 6.81 1.98
N LEU A 5 9.59 7.26 2.54
CA LEU A 5 8.73 6.50 3.43
C LEU A 5 7.54 5.96 2.63
N ILE A 6 7.35 4.64 2.64
CA ILE A 6 6.32 3.97 1.84
C ILE A 6 5.44 3.12 2.75
N PRO A 7 4.22 3.58 3.09
CA PRO A 7 3.24 2.77 3.79
C PRO A 7 2.84 1.57 2.95
N THR A 8 2.98 0.35 3.47
CA THR A 8 2.64 -0.86 2.73
C THR A 8 1.86 -1.86 3.58
N PHE A 9 1.05 -2.69 2.90
CA PHE A 9 0.57 -3.93 3.48
C PHE A 9 1.69 -4.97 3.52
N ALA A 10 1.66 -5.84 4.53
CA ALA A 10 2.68 -6.86 4.72
C ALA A 10 2.63 -7.98 3.68
N VAL A 11 1.44 -8.23 3.14
CA VAL A 11 1.19 -9.23 2.11
C VAL A 11 0.94 -8.51 0.79
N GLU A 12 1.56 -8.99 -0.28
CA GLU A 12 1.42 -8.54 -1.66
C GLU A 12 2.07 -7.19 -1.93
N ARG A 13 1.56 -6.09 -1.39
CA ARG A 13 2.00 -4.73 -1.72
C ARG A 13 3.48 -4.48 -1.43
N ALA A 14 3.99 -4.93 -0.29
CA ALA A 14 5.41 -4.77 0.02
C ALA A 14 6.29 -5.51 -1.01
N GLN A 15 5.90 -6.73 -1.38
CA GLN A 15 6.63 -7.55 -2.33
C GLN A 15 6.55 -6.98 -3.76
N GLU A 16 5.41 -6.46 -4.15
CA GLU A 16 5.22 -5.79 -5.44
C GLU A 16 6.13 -4.56 -5.58
N ILE A 17 6.20 -3.72 -4.55
CA ILE A 17 7.14 -2.58 -4.52
C ILE A 17 8.59 -3.06 -4.60
N LEU A 18 8.95 -4.11 -3.88
CA LEU A 18 10.29 -4.69 -3.96
C LEU A 18 10.61 -5.22 -5.35
N TYR A 19 9.64 -5.83 -6.05
CA TYR A 19 9.78 -6.25 -7.44
C TYR A 19 10.04 -5.06 -8.37
N VAL A 20 9.28 -3.97 -8.23
CA VAL A 20 9.49 -2.74 -9.01
C VAL A 20 10.88 -2.13 -8.73
N LEU A 21 11.30 -2.10 -7.46
CA LEU A 21 12.65 -1.64 -7.09
C LEU A 21 13.75 -2.55 -7.63
N TYR A 22 13.50 -3.86 -7.78
CA TYR A 22 14.44 -4.79 -8.40
C TYR A 22 14.53 -4.55 -9.91
N THR A 23 13.41 -4.48 -10.62
CA THR A 23 13.38 -4.36 -12.09
C THR A 23 13.86 -2.99 -12.57
N HIS A 24 13.55 -1.93 -11.81
CA HIS A 24 13.86 -0.54 -12.20
C HIS A 24 14.96 0.10 -11.34
N GLY A 25 15.57 -0.64 -10.42
CA GLY A 25 16.58 -0.11 -9.50
C GLY A 25 17.82 0.51 -10.18
N HIS A 26 18.12 0.05 -11.39
CA HIS A 26 19.21 0.63 -12.22
C HIS A 26 18.96 2.10 -12.61
N ARG A 27 17.70 2.57 -12.54
CA ARG A 27 17.27 3.96 -12.83
C ARG A 27 17.24 4.84 -11.60
N LEU A 28 17.46 4.27 -10.42
CA LEU A 28 17.36 4.96 -9.13
C LEU A 28 18.76 5.21 -8.54
N PRO A 29 18.92 6.28 -7.77
CA PRO A 29 20.14 6.46 -6.97
C PRO A 29 20.32 5.27 -6.00
N ARG A 30 21.57 4.85 -5.81
CA ARG A 30 21.87 3.78 -4.83
C ARG A 30 21.53 4.25 -3.42
N ALA A 31 20.61 3.58 -2.78
CA ALA A 31 20.21 3.81 -1.40
C ALA A 31 19.82 2.46 -0.76
N PRO A 32 20.08 2.24 0.53
CA PRO A 32 19.61 1.07 1.23
C PRO A 32 18.08 1.05 1.26
N ILE A 33 17.51 -0.15 1.18
CA ILE A 33 16.08 -0.40 1.22
C ILE A 33 15.78 -1.19 2.49
N TYR A 34 14.92 -0.66 3.34
CA TYR A 34 14.52 -1.31 4.58
C TYR A 34 13.07 -1.76 4.50
N LEU A 35 12.84 -3.07 4.67
CA LEU A 35 11.52 -3.64 4.88
C LEU A 35 11.27 -3.73 6.38
N ASP A 36 10.71 -2.67 6.95
CA ASP A 36 10.48 -2.55 8.39
C ASP A 36 9.11 -3.12 8.80
N SER A 37 8.96 -4.42 8.58
CA SER A 37 7.79 -5.21 8.93
C SER A 37 8.17 -6.67 9.13
N PRO A 38 8.16 -7.21 10.37
CA PRO A 38 8.43 -8.63 10.61
C PRO A 38 7.50 -9.57 9.85
N MET A 39 6.21 -9.18 9.71
CA MET A 39 5.24 -9.96 8.94
C MET A 39 5.60 -9.98 7.45
N ALA A 40 5.90 -8.82 6.87
CA ALA A 40 6.29 -8.74 5.46
C ALA A 40 7.57 -9.52 5.17
N GLY A 41 8.53 -9.53 6.09
CA GLY A 41 9.74 -10.33 6.00
C GLY A 41 9.45 -11.83 5.98
N ARG A 42 8.56 -12.33 6.85
CA ARG A 42 8.10 -13.72 6.84
C ARG A 42 7.37 -14.09 5.55
N VAL A 43 6.48 -13.22 5.07
CA VAL A 43 5.79 -13.41 3.78
C VAL A 43 6.80 -13.47 2.63
N LEU A 44 7.76 -12.54 2.60
CA LEU A 44 8.81 -12.52 1.58
C LEU A 44 9.62 -13.83 1.53
N ALA A 45 9.86 -14.46 2.67
CA ALA A 45 10.57 -15.74 2.76
C ALA A 45 9.79 -16.92 2.16
N LEU A 46 8.47 -16.79 1.98
CA LEU A 46 7.65 -17.83 1.35
C LEU A 46 7.66 -17.76 -0.19
N TYR A 47 7.94 -16.60 -0.77
CA TYR A 47 7.84 -16.37 -2.21
C TYR A 47 8.66 -17.36 -3.07
N PRO A 48 9.90 -17.74 -2.70
CA PRO A 48 10.66 -18.75 -3.45
C PRO A 48 9.98 -20.12 -3.51
N ARG A 49 9.08 -20.43 -2.58
CA ARG A 49 8.30 -21.68 -2.58
C ARG A 49 7.05 -21.62 -3.47
N LEU A 50 6.66 -20.42 -3.90
CA LEU A 50 5.44 -20.14 -4.64
C LEU A 50 5.71 -19.82 -6.13
N VAL A 51 6.93 -20.06 -6.62
CA VAL A 51 7.39 -19.67 -7.97
C VAL A 51 6.41 -20.11 -9.07
N ARG A 52 5.82 -21.30 -8.97
CA ARG A 52 4.89 -21.84 -9.96
C ARG A 52 3.60 -21.03 -10.15
N TYR A 53 3.29 -20.13 -9.20
CA TYR A 53 2.08 -19.30 -9.24
C TYR A 53 2.33 -17.89 -9.79
N PHE A 54 3.58 -17.54 -10.06
CA PHE A 54 3.94 -16.24 -10.61
C PHE A 54 3.85 -16.25 -12.14
N SER A 55 3.89 -15.05 -12.72
CA SER A 55 3.99 -14.88 -14.18
C SER A 55 5.28 -15.51 -14.71
N GLU A 56 5.28 -15.86 -16.00
CA GLU A 56 6.48 -16.42 -16.66
C GLU A 56 7.70 -15.52 -16.53
N GLU A 57 7.51 -14.21 -16.59
CA GLU A 57 8.58 -13.23 -16.39
C GLU A 57 9.25 -13.37 -15.01
N VAL A 58 8.44 -13.45 -13.96
CA VAL A 58 8.95 -13.64 -12.58
C VAL A 58 9.60 -15.01 -12.43
N GLN A 59 9.01 -16.07 -12.99
CA GLN A 59 9.59 -17.42 -12.97
C GLN A 59 10.96 -17.45 -13.64
N ALA A 60 11.13 -16.74 -14.76
CA ALA A 60 12.41 -16.67 -15.48
C ALA A 60 13.54 -16.08 -14.62
N HIS A 61 13.26 -15.13 -13.73
CA HIS A 61 14.26 -14.65 -12.77
C HIS A 61 14.71 -15.74 -11.81
N PHE A 62 13.78 -16.51 -11.25
CA PHE A 62 14.10 -17.61 -10.34
C PHE A 62 14.90 -18.73 -11.03
N LEU A 63 14.58 -19.05 -12.29
CA LEU A 63 15.34 -20.02 -13.09
C LEU A 63 16.80 -19.58 -13.31
N GLN A 64 17.05 -18.27 -13.34
CA GLN A 64 18.40 -17.69 -13.41
C GLN A 64 19.08 -17.60 -12.03
N GLY A 65 18.51 -18.17 -10.97
CA GLY A 65 19.04 -18.10 -9.60
C GLY A 65 18.87 -16.72 -8.94
N LYS A 66 18.02 -15.84 -9.49
CA LYS A 66 17.75 -14.49 -8.96
C LYS A 66 16.40 -14.46 -8.26
N ASN A 67 16.33 -13.79 -7.13
CA ASN A 67 15.06 -13.53 -6.46
C ASN A 67 14.63 -12.07 -6.75
N PRO A 68 13.62 -11.85 -7.62
CA PRO A 68 13.22 -10.50 -8.03
C PRO A 68 12.49 -9.72 -6.94
N PHE A 69 12.15 -10.36 -5.81
CA PHE A 69 11.59 -9.69 -4.64
C PHE A 69 12.66 -9.25 -3.62
N ARG A 70 13.95 -9.44 -3.96
CA ARG A 70 15.08 -9.02 -3.12
C ARG A 70 16.02 -8.10 -3.91
N PRO A 71 15.62 -6.81 -4.11
CA PRO A 71 16.49 -5.83 -4.73
C PRO A 71 17.80 -5.69 -3.96
N ALA A 72 18.86 -5.26 -4.67
CA ALA A 72 20.15 -5.01 -4.04
C ALA A 72 20.04 -3.97 -2.92
N GLY A 73 20.68 -4.24 -1.79
CA GLY A 73 20.62 -3.36 -0.60
C GLY A 73 19.36 -3.49 0.25
N LEU A 74 18.53 -4.55 0.01
CA LEU A 74 17.38 -4.82 0.86
C LEU A 74 17.82 -5.44 2.19
N GLU A 75 17.38 -4.80 3.28
CA GLU A 75 17.46 -5.30 4.65
C GLU A 75 16.05 -5.47 5.24
N VAL A 76 15.80 -6.64 5.85
CA VAL A 76 14.54 -6.91 6.58
C VAL A 76 14.76 -6.58 8.05
N VAL A 77 13.94 -5.66 8.57
CA VAL A 77 14.04 -5.19 9.96
C VAL A 77 13.04 -5.93 10.84
N GLU A 78 13.54 -6.85 11.64
CA GLU A 78 12.71 -7.69 12.52
C GLU A 78 12.54 -7.07 13.90
N HIS A 79 13.61 -6.53 14.47
CA HIS A 79 13.64 -6.06 15.85
C HIS A 79 13.23 -4.60 16.01
N THR A 80 12.53 -4.30 17.10
CA THR A 80 12.03 -2.95 17.41
C THR A 80 13.17 -1.94 17.55
N GLU A 81 14.30 -2.33 18.15
CA GLU A 81 15.43 -1.40 18.33
C GLU A 81 16.09 -1.02 17.01
N ALA A 82 16.18 -1.96 16.05
CA ALA A 82 16.65 -1.65 14.70
C ALA A 82 15.69 -0.68 13.98
N SER A 83 14.37 -0.89 14.11
CA SER A 83 13.34 0.04 13.59
C SER A 83 13.49 1.44 14.19
N LYS A 84 13.68 1.56 15.51
CA LYS A 84 13.94 2.85 16.17
C LYS A 84 15.24 3.53 15.69
N ALA A 85 16.26 2.74 15.41
CA ALA A 85 17.52 3.26 14.88
C ALA A 85 17.32 3.91 13.50
N LEU A 86 16.48 3.34 12.63
CA LEU A 86 16.16 3.94 11.33
C LEU A 86 15.51 5.32 11.44
N ASN A 87 14.73 5.58 12.51
CA ASN A 87 14.13 6.90 12.71
C ASN A 87 15.19 7.99 12.90
N ARG A 88 16.31 7.65 13.52
CA ARG A 88 17.42 8.57 13.85
C ARG A 88 18.50 8.60 12.76
N ALA A 89 18.62 7.54 11.98
CA ALA A 89 19.64 7.44 10.93
C ALA A 89 19.42 8.51 9.86
N PRO A 90 20.48 9.11 9.31
CA PRO A 90 20.36 10.02 8.17
C PRO A 90 19.99 9.24 6.90
N GLY A 91 19.39 9.93 5.91
CA GLY A 91 19.24 9.40 4.55
C GLY A 91 20.55 9.49 3.74
N PRO A 92 20.55 9.01 2.48
CA PRO A 92 19.38 8.52 1.74
C PRO A 92 18.99 7.08 2.11
N MET A 93 17.70 6.79 2.17
CA MET A 93 17.19 5.43 2.34
C MET A 93 15.73 5.33 1.86
N VAL A 94 15.30 4.11 1.54
CA VAL A 94 13.90 3.77 1.30
C VAL A 94 13.42 2.90 2.46
N VAL A 95 12.28 3.24 3.06
CA VAL A 95 11.67 2.48 4.17
C VAL A 95 10.26 2.07 3.79
N LEU A 96 10.05 0.77 3.67
CA LEU A 96 8.72 0.17 3.52
C LEU A 96 8.26 -0.33 4.89
N ALA A 97 7.12 0.15 5.39
CA ALA A 97 6.61 -0.23 6.69
C ALA A 97 5.08 -0.32 6.73
N GLY A 98 4.53 -1.21 7.55
CA GLY A 98 3.08 -1.33 7.81
C GLY A 98 2.59 -0.32 8.87
N SER A 99 1.33 0.03 8.82
CA SER A 99 0.25 -0.41 7.94
C SER A 99 0.09 0.50 6.71
N GLY A 100 -0.42 -0.08 5.61
CA GLY A 100 -0.59 0.65 4.35
C GLY A 100 -1.62 1.78 4.41
N MET A 101 -2.59 1.72 5.32
CA MET A 101 -3.62 2.75 5.52
C MET A 101 -3.37 3.64 6.75
N LEU A 102 -2.17 3.63 7.32
CA LEU A 102 -1.77 4.40 8.50
C LEU A 102 -2.66 4.19 9.75
N ALA A 103 -3.37 3.08 9.84
CA ALA A 103 -4.19 2.75 11.00
C ALA A 103 -3.36 2.32 12.24
N GLY A 104 -2.04 2.17 12.09
CA GLY A 104 -1.12 1.72 13.13
C GLY A 104 0.21 1.27 12.55
N GLY A 105 1.01 0.58 13.36
CA GLY A 105 2.27 -0.03 12.93
C GLY A 105 3.47 0.89 12.92
N ARG A 106 4.60 0.33 12.48
CA ARG A 106 5.91 1.01 12.53
C ARG A 106 5.97 2.25 11.64
N ILE A 107 5.19 2.30 10.59
CA ILE A 107 5.13 3.46 9.69
C ILE A 107 4.78 4.76 10.43
N LEU A 108 3.90 4.71 11.45
CA LEU A 108 3.54 5.91 12.20
C LEU A 108 4.74 6.51 12.93
N HIS A 109 5.66 5.67 13.43
CA HIS A 109 6.89 6.15 14.05
C HIS A 109 7.83 6.79 13.01
N HIS A 110 7.95 6.19 11.82
CA HIS A 110 8.74 6.78 10.74
C HIS A 110 8.16 8.13 10.29
N LEU A 111 6.83 8.24 10.18
CA LEU A 111 6.16 9.50 9.84
C LEU A 111 6.34 10.57 10.92
N LYS A 112 6.17 10.19 12.19
CA LYS A 112 6.38 11.10 13.32
C LYS A 112 7.76 11.75 13.31
N HIS A 113 8.80 10.98 12.96
CA HIS A 113 10.18 11.45 12.92
C HIS A 113 10.61 12.00 11.55
N GLY A 114 9.88 11.72 10.50
CA GLY A 114 10.30 12.01 9.12
C GLY A 114 9.54 13.12 8.42
N LEU A 115 8.28 13.40 8.77
CA LEU A 115 7.44 14.35 8.01
C LEU A 115 7.88 15.81 8.14
N SER A 116 8.59 16.17 9.21
CA SER A 116 9.09 17.52 9.42
C SER A 116 10.35 17.87 8.61
N ASP A 117 11.01 16.89 8.02
CA ASP A 117 12.21 17.11 7.19
C ASP A 117 11.81 17.27 5.71
N PRO A 118 12.03 18.46 5.10
CA PRO A 118 11.64 18.71 3.70
C PRO A 118 12.44 17.90 2.68
N ARG A 119 13.53 17.24 3.07
CA ARG A 119 14.31 16.35 2.21
C ARG A 119 13.65 14.99 2.03
N ASN A 120 12.70 14.65 2.91
CA ASN A 120 12.01 13.37 2.90
C ASN A 120 10.81 13.39 1.93
N ALA A 121 10.42 12.19 1.52
CA ALA A 121 9.23 11.96 0.71
C ALA A 121 8.36 10.87 1.35
N LEU A 122 7.05 11.09 1.35
CA LEU A 122 6.05 10.08 1.68
C LEU A 122 5.37 9.65 0.37
N VAL A 123 5.36 8.35 0.08
CA VAL A 123 4.79 7.81 -1.16
C VAL A 123 3.69 6.82 -0.80
N PHE A 124 2.45 7.20 -1.04
CA PHE A 124 1.31 6.30 -0.92
C PHE A 124 1.18 5.44 -2.18
N VAL A 125 1.11 4.14 -1.98
CA VAL A 125 0.99 3.11 -3.03
C VAL A 125 -0.31 2.33 -2.93
N GLY A 126 -1.25 2.81 -2.14
CA GLY A 126 -2.57 2.22 -1.91
C GLY A 126 -3.57 3.27 -1.49
N TYR A 127 -4.83 2.87 -1.56
CA TYR A 127 -5.96 3.71 -1.16
C TYR A 127 -5.86 4.16 0.30
N GLN A 128 -6.24 5.42 0.54
CA GLN A 128 -6.34 6.00 1.87
C GLN A 128 -7.80 6.35 2.17
N PRO A 129 -8.42 5.71 3.18
CA PRO A 129 -9.84 5.91 3.47
C PRO A 129 -10.11 7.33 3.95
N ARG A 130 -11.27 7.88 3.58
CA ARG A 130 -11.74 9.18 4.07
C ARG A 130 -11.79 9.19 5.60
N GLY A 131 -11.40 10.30 6.20
CA GLY A 131 -11.32 10.44 7.65
C GLY A 131 -10.11 9.75 8.31
N GLY A 132 -9.29 9.04 7.55
CA GLY A 132 -8.03 8.47 8.04
C GLY A 132 -6.86 9.44 7.92
N LEU A 133 -5.80 9.19 8.70
CA LEU A 133 -4.56 9.99 8.70
C LEU A 133 -3.94 10.13 7.29
N GLY A 134 -4.02 9.08 6.46
CA GLY A 134 -3.49 9.13 5.11
C GLY A 134 -4.21 10.13 4.22
N ALA A 135 -5.55 10.17 4.28
CA ALA A 135 -6.34 11.16 3.56
C ALA A 135 -6.08 12.59 4.06
N GLU A 136 -5.90 12.77 5.37
CA GLU A 136 -5.51 14.04 5.98
C GLU A 136 -4.15 14.52 5.43
N ILE A 137 -3.13 13.66 5.42
CA ILE A 137 -1.81 14.00 4.88
C ILE A 137 -1.86 14.34 3.39
N ILE A 138 -2.67 13.63 2.60
CA ILE A 138 -2.84 13.89 1.16
C ILE A 138 -3.45 15.29 0.92
N ALA A 139 -4.31 15.78 1.81
CA ALA A 139 -4.84 17.13 1.75
C ALA A 139 -3.79 18.23 2.05
N ARG A 140 -2.58 17.83 2.47
CA ARG A 140 -1.42 18.70 2.72
C ARG A 140 -1.69 19.85 3.73
N PRO A 141 -2.19 19.57 4.92
CA PRO A 141 -2.26 20.57 5.98
C PRO A 141 -0.85 20.96 6.44
N PRO A 142 -0.69 22.08 7.15
CA PRO A 142 0.62 22.51 7.67
C PRO A 142 1.22 21.54 8.70
N ALA A 143 0.35 20.82 9.43
CA ALA A 143 0.74 19.80 10.40
C ALA A 143 -0.35 18.73 10.52
N VAL A 144 0.01 17.55 11.03
CA VAL A 144 -0.90 16.43 11.30
C VAL A 144 -0.63 15.85 12.69
N ARG A 145 -1.63 15.20 13.30
CA ARG A 145 -1.46 14.58 14.61
C ARG A 145 -1.10 13.10 14.44
N ILE A 146 0.08 12.70 14.90
CA ILE A 146 0.60 11.32 14.84
C ILE A 146 0.99 10.86 16.23
N LEU A 147 0.41 9.72 16.68
CA LEU A 147 0.66 9.16 18.01
C LEU A 147 0.49 10.19 19.15
N GLY A 148 -0.52 11.07 19.02
CA GLY A 148 -0.83 12.10 20.00
C GLY A 148 -0.01 13.39 19.90
N GLU A 149 0.99 13.46 19.05
CA GLU A 149 1.84 14.63 18.85
C GLU A 149 1.55 15.34 17.54
N GLU A 150 1.66 16.67 17.54
CA GLU A 150 1.56 17.50 16.33
C GLU A 150 2.89 17.46 15.57
N VAL A 151 2.84 17.06 14.31
CA VAL A 151 4.01 16.90 13.45
C VAL A 151 3.86 17.82 12.23
N PRO A 152 4.75 18.78 12.01
CA PRO A 152 4.74 19.62 10.82
C PRO A 152 4.90 18.79 9.54
N LEU A 153 4.07 19.06 8.53
CA LEU A 153 4.14 18.38 7.23
C LEU A 153 4.99 19.20 6.25
N ARG A 154 6.28 18.90 6.18
CA ARG A 154 7.24 19.55 5.27
C ARG A 154 7.78 18.59 4.20
N ALA A 155 7.71 17.28 4.44
CA ALA A 155 8.06 16.26 3.47
C ALA A 155 7.17 16.35 2.23
N SER A 156 7.71 15.99 1.06
CA SER A 156 6.89 15.88 -0.15
C SER A 156 5.95 14.67 -0.03
N VAL A 157 4.72 14.81 -0.51
CA VAL A 157 3.71 13.75 -0.49
C VAL A 157 3.34 13.36 -1.92
N HIS A 158 3.41 12.08 -2.22
CA HIS A 158 3.11 11.51 -3.53
C HIS A 158 2.10 10.38 -3.42
N THR A 159 1.24 10.23 -4.42
CA THR A 159 0.28 9.12 -4.53
C THR A 159 0.48 8.40 -5.85
N LEU A 160 0.62 7.08 -5.81
CA LEU A 160 0.77 6.23 -6.98
C LEU A 160 -0.42 5.28 -7.05
N GLY A 161 -1.27 5.43 -8.08
CA GLY A 161 -2.50 4.65 -8.25
C GLY A 161 -2.32 3.31 -8.98
N GLY A 162 -1.16 3.04 -9.59
CA GLY A 162 -0.92 1.88 -10.45
C GLY A 162 -0.72 0.54 -9.73
N PHE A 163 -0.75 0.54 -8.39
CA PHE A 163 -0.53 -0.67 -7.59
C PHE A 163 -1.83 -1.30 -7.07
N SER A 164 -3.00 -0.88 -7.53
CA SER A 164 -4.28 -1.46 -7.06
C SER A 164 -4.52 -2.81 -7.71
N GLY A 165 -4.71 -3.85 -6.89
CA GLY A 165 -5.20 -5.16 -7.33
C GLY A 165 -6.72 -5.28 -7.32
N HIS A 166 -7.44 -4.19 -6.99
CA HIS A 166 -8.90 -4.18 -7.04
C HIS A 166 -9.40 -3.97 -8.46
N ALA A 167 -10.47 -4.68 -8.80
CA ALA A 167 -11.16 -4.50 -10.07
C ALA A 167 -11.65 -3.06 -10.24
N GLY A 168 -11.48 -2.51 -11.43
CA GLY A 168 -12.06 -1.24 -11.83
C GLY A 168 -13.57 -1.35 -12.07
N GLN A 169 -14.24 -0.21 -12.26
CA GLN A 169 -15.69 -0.18 -12.46
C GLN A 169 -16.12 -1.03 -13.68
N ASP A 170 -15.39 -0.92 -14.79
CA ASP A 170 -15.73 -1.66 -16.02
C ASP A 170 -15.54 -3.17 -15.85
N GLU A 171 -14.52 -3.58 -15.11
CA GLU A 171 -14.28 -4.99 -14.79
C GLU A 171 -15.39 -5.54 -13.87
N LEU A 172 -15.80 -4.77 -12.84
CA LEU A 172 -16.94 -5.14 -12.00
C LEU A 172 -18.23 -5.25 -12.79
N LEU A 173 -18.51 -4.31 -13.68
CA LEU A 173 -19.68 -4.33 -14.53
C LEU A 173 -19.66 -5.49 -15.53
N GLY A 174 -18.48 -5.89 -16.03
CA GLY A 174 -18.30 -7.07 -16.87
C GLY A 174 -18.50 -8.37 -16.09
N TRP A 175 -17.92 -8.47 -14.88
CA TRP A 175 -18.04 -9.64 -14.02
C TRP A 175 -19.48 -9.90 -13.55
N LEU A 176 -20.25 -8.83 -13.31
CA LEU A 176 -21.65 -8.89 -12.89
C LEU A 176 -22.65 -9.03 -14.07
N GLN A 177 -22.15 -9.16 -15.29
CA GLN A 177 -23.03 -9.29 -16.47
C GLN A 177 -23.86 -10.59 -16.39
N GLY A 178 -25.19 -10.44 -16.48
CA GLY A 178 -26.12 -11.55 -16.43
C GLY A 178 -26.62 -11.93 -15.04
N GLU A 179 -26.05 -11.33 -13.99
CA GLU A 179 -26.55 -11.54 -12.62
C GLU A 179 -27.85 -10.73 -12.42
N PRO A 180 -28.99 -11.36 -12.13
CA PRO A 180 -30.27 -10.64 -12.03
C PRO A 180 -30.35 -9.78 -10.77
N ARG A 181 -29.66 -10.17 -9.70
CA ARG A 181 -29.67 -9.50 -8.39
C ARG A 181 -28.25 -9.29 -7.88
N VAL A 182 -27.95 -8.08 -7.42
CA VAL A 182 -26.63 -7.71 -6.89
C VAL A 182 -26.79 -7.02 -5.54
N VAL A 183 -26.02 -7.48 -4.56
CA VAL A 183 -25.93 -6.85 -3.25
C VAL A 183 -24.57 -6.17 -3.13
N LEU A 184 -24.56 -4.84 -3.03
CA LEU A 184 -23.34 -4.06 -2.85
C LEU A 184 -23.03 -3.91 -1.35
N VAL A 185 -21.84 -4.38 -0.96
CA VAL A 185 -21.33 -4.33 0.41
C VAL A 185 -19.94 -3.69 0.43
N HIS A 186 -19.58 -3.03 1.51
CA HIS A 186 -18.24 -2.46 1.68
C HIS A 186 -17.88 -1.39 0.63
N GLY A 187 -17.98 -0.15 1.01
CA GLY A 187 -17.56 0.96 0.14
C GLY A 187 -18.00 2.30 0.67
N GLU A 188 -17.45 3.34 0.09
CA GLU A 188 -17.95 4.70 0.31
C GLU A 188 -19.33 4.84 -0.34
N GLU A 189 -20.30 5.42 0.37
CA GLU A 189 -21.70 5.51 -0.05
C GLU A 189 -21.85 6.07 -1.47
N GLU A 190 -21.12 7.12 -1.80
CA GLU A 190 -21.13 7.73 -3.14
C GLU A 190 -20.72 6.72 -4.23
N LYS A 191 -19.72 5.86 -3.96
CA LYS A 191 -19.24 4.87 -4.90
C LYS A 191 -20.21 3.70 -5.05
N LEU A 192 -20.80 3.27 -3.93
CA LEU A 192 -21.86 2.24 -3.94
C LEU A 192 -23.07 2.71 -4.73
N LEU A 193 -23.52 3.95 -4.52
CA LEU A 193 -24.63 4.54 -5.24
C LEU A 193 -24.31 4.69 -6.75
N ALA A 194 -23.10 5.11 -7.10
CA ALA A 194 -22.69 5.24 -8.50
C ALA A 194 -22.71 3.88 -9.22
N LEU A 195 -22.10 2.85 -8.63
CA LEU A 195 -22.10 1.49 -9.20
C LEU A 195 -23.53 0.93 -9.26
N GLY A 196 -24.32 1.11 -8.20
CA GLY A 196 -25.70 0.65 -8.14
C GLY A 196 -26.57 1.25 -9.25
N LYS A 197 -26.43 2.55 -9.55
CA LYS A 197 -27.12 3.20 -10.67
C LYS A 197 -26.76 2.55 -12.01
N LEU A 198 -25.48 2.27 -12.25
CA LEU A 198 -25.04 1.64 -13.50
C LEU A 198 -25.58 0.24 -13.67
N LEU A 199 -25.61 -0.55 -12.60
CA LEU A 199 -26.19 -1.89 -12.61
C LEU A 199 -27.71 -1.86 -12.83
N ALA A 200 -28.42 -0.95 -12.16
CA ALA A 200 -29.86 -0.77 -12.35
C ALA A 200 -30.23 -0.36 -13.79
N LEU A 201 -29.41 0.49 -14.44
CA LEU A 201 -29.59 0.85 -15.86
C LEU A 201 -29.41 -0.36 -16.80
N ARG A 202 -28.73 -1.42 -16.35
CA ARG A 202 -28.58 -2.71 -17.06
C ARG A 202 -29.70 -3.70 -16.75
N GLY A 203 -30.73 -3.29 -15.98
CA GLY A 203 -31.89 -4.10 -15.63
C GLY A 203 -31.66 -5.02 -14.42
N GLN A 204 -30.60 -4.83 -13.66
CA GLN A 204 -30.30 -5.64 -12.48
C GLN A 204 -31.00 -5.09 -11.24
N GLU A 205 -31.49 -5.97 -10.36
CA GLU A 205 -31.99 -5.58 -9.05
C GLU A 205 -30.83 -5.35 -8.10
N VAL A 206 -30.70 -4.12 -7.56
CA VAL A 206 -29.55 -3.74 -6.73
C VAL A 206 -29.97 -3.38 -5.32
N SER A 207 -29.36 -4.00 -4.34
CA SER A 207 -29.51 -3.69 -2.92
C SER A 207 -28.19 -3.16 -2.33
N LEU A 208 -28.28 -2.15 -1.46
CA LEU A 208 -27.15 -1.67 -0.68
C LEU A 208 -27.26 -2.27 0.72
N ALA A 209 -26.26 -3.08 1.11
CA ALA A 209 -26.23 -3.66 2.45
C ALA A 209 -25.90 -2.60 3.50
N ARG A 210 -26.65 -2.59 4.60
CA ARG A 210 -26.38 -1.79 5.79
C ARG A 210 -26.03 -2.70 6.94
N PHE A 211 -25.15 -2.19 7.82
CA PHE A 211 -24.75 -2.96 9.01
C PHE A 211 -25.94 -3.28 9.89
N GLY A 212 -26.13 -4.56 10.22
CA GLY A 212 -27.23 -5.02 11.07
C GLY A 212 -28.59 -5.20 10.38
N GLU A 213 -28.71 -4.88 9.08
CA GLU A 213 -29.93 -5.11 8.31
C GLU A 213 -29.81 -6.39 7.45
N GLY A 214 -30.88 -7.19 7.44
CA GLY A 214 -30.99 -8.34 6.53
C GLY A 214 -31.26 -7.87 5.11
N VAL A 215 -30.56 -8.45 4.14
CA VAL A 215 -30.86 -8.25 2.72
C VAL A 215 -31.68 -9.44 2.22
N PRO A 216 -32.86 -9.21 1.62
CA PRO A 216 -33.63 -10.32 1.01
C PRO A 216 -32.80 -11.03 -0.07
N VAL A 217 -32.73 -12.34 0.01
CA VAL A 217 -32.03 -13.19 -0.98
C VAL A 217 -33.02 -13.72 -2.00
#